data_e27f857c5e54b46ae6c2ec9cceacfc60
#
_entry.id   e27f857c5e54b46ae6c2ec9cceacfc60
#
_cell.length_a   1.000
_cell.length_b   1.000
_cell.length_c   1.000
_cell.angle_alpha   90.00
_cell.angle_beta   90.00
_cell.angle_gamma   90.00
#
_symmetry.space_group_name_H-M   'P 1'
#
loop_
_entity.id
_entity.type
_entity.pdbx_description
1 polymer ?
#
loop_
_entity_poly.entity_id
_entity_poly.type
_entity_poly.pdbx_seq_one_letter_code
_entity_poly.pdbx_strand_id
1 'polypeptide(L)'
;MRQQFLYVNGQDIGALTLGLLSEAPLLETFTVGPEKFLESLDGFLTKHDLSVDTLDGALVITGPGSATALRGSLAIMNTLAFTSGLALFGHEKPKEQSDLVFIQSLDLSKLPAEQGELEPVYAHEPRITRTNRDALRRLKPNP
;
A
#
# COMPACT_ATOMS: atom_id res chain seq x y z
N MET A 1 -19.65 18.51 0.95
CA MET A 1 -18.18 18.49 0.82
C MET A 1 -17.74 17.17 0.19
N ARG A 2 -16.87 17.25 -0.79
CA ARG A 2 -16.32 16.05 -1.41
C ARG A 2 -15.33 15.42 -0.46
N GLN A 3 -15.45 14.11 -0.30
CA GLN A 3 -14.46 13.34 0.46
C GLN A 3 -13.19 13.18 -0.40
N GLN A 4 -12.05 13.31 0.25
CA GLN A 4 -10.75 13.17 -0.39
C GLN A 4 -10.09 11.89 0.09
N PHE A 5 -10.07 10.89 -0.79
CA PHE A 5 -9.40 9.63 -0.49
C PHE A 5 -8.18 9.45 -1.37
N LEU A 6 -7.09 9.13 -0.72
CA LEU A 6 -5.84 8.79 -1.41
C LEU A 6 -5.88 7.32 -1.82
N TYR A 7 -5.35 7.01 -2.99
CA TYR A 7 -5.11 5.64 -3.44
C TYR A 7 -3.62 5.37 -3.42
N VAL A 8 -3.21 4.25 -2.83
CA VAL A 8 -1.80 3.88 -2.71
C VAL A 8 -1.61 2.45 -3.15
N ASN A 9 -0.78 2.24 -4.16
CA ASN A 9 -0.42 0.89 -4.62
C ASN A 9 1.09 0.75 -4.71
N GLY A 10 1.67 -0.03 -3.79
CA GLY A 10 3.08 -0.38 -3.77
C GLY A 10 3.31 -1.87 -3.95
N GLN A 11 2.48 -2.55 -4.78
CA GLN A 11 2.62 -3.99 -5.00
C GLN A 11 3.93 -4.38 -5.66
N ASP A 12 4.40 -3.55 -6.58
CA ASP A 12 5.55 -3.87 -7.40
C ASP A 12 6.79 -3.16 -6.89
N ILE A 13 7.90 -3.88 -6.86
CA ILE A 13 9.18 -3.27 -6.54
C ILE A 13 9.58 -2.33 -7.69
N GLY A 14 10.03 -1.14 -7.36
CA GLY A 14 10.42 -0.17 -8.37
C GLY A 14 9.27 0.63 -8.98
N ALA A 15 8.04 0.45 -8.52
CA ALA A 15 6.90 1.23 -9.00
C ALA A 15 5.95 1.55 -7.85
N LEU A 16 5.53 2.80 -7.79
CA LEU A 16 4.55 3.27 -6.82
C LEU A 16 3.47 4.04 -7.57
N THR A 17 2.22 3.65 -7.40
CA THR A 17 1.10 4.38 -7.96
C THR A 17 0.33 5.08 -6.85
N LEU A 18 0.17 6.37 -7.00
CA LEU A 18 -0.63 7.22 -6.12
C LEU A 18 -1.79 7.79 -6.90
N GLY A 19 -2.89 8.03 -6.21
CA GLY A 19 -4.06 8.58 -6.87
C GLY A 19 -5.02 9.25 -5.91
N LEU A 20 -5.98 9.92 -6.50
CA LEU A 20 -7.13 10.47 -5.78
C LEU A 20 -8.36 9.75 -6.28
N LEU A 21 -9.14 9.19 -5.37
CA LEU A 21 -10.34 8.43 -5.71
C LEU A 21 -11.48 9.38 -6.01
N SER A 22 -12.09 9.19 -7.18
CA SER A 22 -13.28 9.94 -7.61
C SER A 22 -13.88 9.20 -8.79
N GLU A 23 -14.99 9.71 -9.34
CA GLU A 23 -15.58 9.15 -10.56
C GLU A 23 -14.61 9.22 -11.73
N ALA A 24 -13.75 10.25 -11.76
CA ALA A 24 -12.65 10.38 -12.70
C ALA A 24 -11.35 10.34 -11.91
N PRO A 25 -10.85 9.14 -11.58
CA PRO A 25 -9.69 9.03 -10.70
C PRO A 25 -8.44 9.60 -11.35
N LEU A 26 -7.67 10.31 -10.53
CA LEU A 26 -6.39 10.84 -10.93
C LEU A 26 -5.31 9.87 -10.45
N LEU A 27 -4.47 9.41 -11.36
CA LEU A 27 -3.42 8.44 -11.05
C LEU A 27 -2.07 8.94 -11.55
N GLU A 28 -1.04 8.68 -10.78
CA GLU A 28 0.33 8.97 -11.17
C GLU A 28 1.22 7.83 -10.70
N THR A 29 2.03 7.29 -11.61
CA THR A 29 2.96 6.21 -11.30
C THR A 29 4.38 6.74 -11.26
N PHE A 30 5.06 6.43 -10.16
CA PHE A 30 6.45 6.81 -9.92
C PHE A 30 7.32 5.58 -10.09
N THR A 31 8.33 5.67 -10.95
CA THR A 31 9.30 4.60 -11.13
C THR A 31 10.41 4.78 -10.11
N VAL A 32 10.10 4.39 -8.88
CA VAL A 32 11.00 4.58 -7.72
C VAL A 32 10.94 3.35 -6.83
N GLY A 33 12.00 3.12 -6.08
CA GLY A 33 12.01 2.10 -5.07
C GLY A 33 11.36 2.57 -3.76
N PRO A 34 11.20 1.65 -2.79
CA PRO A 34 10.54 1.97 -1.52
C PRO A 34 11.18 3.12 -0.74
N GLU A 35 12.47 3.34 -0.93
CA GLU A 35 13.21 4.42 -0.26
C GLU A 35 12.75 5.82 -0.69
N LYS A 36 12.08 5.92 -1.84
CA LYS A 36 11.56 7.18 -2.36
C LYS A 36 10.06 7.34 -2.16
N PHE A 37 9.43 6.40 -1.47
CA PHE A 37 7.99 6.40 -1.28
C PHE A 37 7.50 7.67 -0.60
N LEU A 38 8.09 8.03 0.53
CA LEU A 38 7.62 9.19 1.31
C LEU A 38 7.81 10.49 0.55
N GLU A 39 8.94 10.63 -0.14
CA GLU A 39 9.21 11.80 -0.98
C GLU A 39 8.19 11.92 -2.12
N SER A 40 7.87 10.79 -2.77
CA SER A 40 6.90 10.76 -3.86
C SER A 40 5.50 11.10 -3.36
N LEU A 41 5.12 10.58 -2.19
CA LEU A 41 3.83 10.88 -1.59
C LEU A 41 3.71 12.35 -1.24
N ASP A 42 4.72 12.92 -0.61
CA ASP A 42 4.73 14.33 -0.25
C ASP A 42 4.62 15.22 -1.49
N GLY A 43 5.40 14.92 -2.52
CA GLY A 43 5.35 15.65 -3.79
C GLY A 43 3.98 15.55 -4.47
N PHE A 44 3.38 14.38 -4.47
CA PHE A 44 2.06 14.17 -5.05
C PHE A 44 0.99 15.00 -4.32
N LEU A 45 0.97 14.94 -3.00
CA LEU A 45 0.01 15.70 -2.22
C LEU A 45 0.20 17.21 -2.40
N THR A 46 1.43 17.68 -2.35
CA THR A 46 1.74 19.11 -2.54
C THR A 46 1.30 19.59 -3.92
N LYS A 47 1.53 18.79 -4.95
CA LYS A 47 1.13 19.13 -6.32
C LYS A 47 -0.38 19.34 -6.44
N HIS A 48 -1.16 18.64 -5.64
CA HIS A 48 -2.62 18.71 -5.67
C HIS A 48 -3.21 19.52 -4.52
N ASP A 49 -2.40 20.35 -3.88
CA ASP A 49 -2.80 21.19 -2.75
C ASP A 49 -3.42 20.42 -1.60
N LEU A 50 -2.89 19.21 -1.34
CA LEU A 50 -3.36 18.33 -0.29
C LEU A 50 -2.27 18.10 0.75
N SER A 51 -2.70 17.76 1.94
CA SER A 51 -1.83 17.26 3.00
C SER A 51 -2.49 16.05 3.62
N VAL A 52 -1.73 15.28 4.40
CA VAL A 52 -2.29 14.12 5.09
C VAL A 52 -3.48 14.54 5.96
N ASP A 53 -3.41 15.71 6.57
CA ASP A 53 -4.47 16.21 7.45
C ASP A 53 -5.76 16.57 6.71
N THR A 54 -5.69 16.84 5.41
CA THR A 54 -6.88 17.18 4.61
C THR A 54 -7.53 15.97 3.96
N LEU A 55 -6.90 14.79 4.07
CA LEU A 55 -7.45 13.56 3.52
C LEU A 55 -8.47 12.95 4.47
N ASP A 56 -9.55 12.41 3.91
CA ASP A 56 -10.55 11.68 4.69
C ASP A 56 -10.12 10.23 4.93
N GLY A 57 -9.20 9.74 4.15
CA GLY A 57 -8.66 8.41 4.31
C GLY A 57 -7.78 8.01 3.14
N ALA A 58 -7.26 6.81 3.20
CA ALA A 58 -6.45 6.23 2.14
C ALA A 58 -6.85 4.79 1.90
N LEU A 59 -7.11 4.46 0.64
CA LEU A 59 -7.27 3.09 0.19
C LEU A 59 -5.90 2.58 -0.21
N VAL A 60 -5.40 1.58 0.52
CA VAL A 60 -4.05 1.07 0.35
C VAL A 60 -4.12 -0.36 -0.15
N ILE A 61 -3.42 -0.66 -1.23
CA ILE A 61 -3.33 -2.02 -1.74
C ILE A 61 -2.40 -2.82 -0.83
N THR A 62 -2.94 -3.88 -0.25
CA THR A 62 -2.20 -4.73 0.68
C THR A 62 -1.49 -5.89 0.00
N GLY A 63 -1.76 -6.11 -1.26
CA GLY A 63 -1.17 -7.18 -2.05
C GLY A 63 -2.18 -7.81 -3.00
N PRO A 64 -1.84 -8.97 -3.59
CA PRO A 64 -0.54 -9.64 -3.50
C PRO A 64 0.57 -8.91 -4.26
N GLY A 65 1.82 -9.13 -3.86
CA GLY A 65 2.94 -8.50 -4.53
C GLY A 65 4.28 -8.75 -3.88
N SER A 66 5.25 -7.95 -4.24
CA SER A 66 6.60 -8.02 -3.72
C SER A 66 6.63 -7.79 -2.21
N ALA A 67 7.23 -8.71 -1.47
CA ALA A 67 7.35 -8.58 -0.02
C ALA A 67 8.08 -7.30 0.40
N THR A 68 9.19 -6.99 -0.29
CA THR A 68 9.98 -5.79 0.01
C THR A 68 9.16 -4.52 -0.25
N ALA A 69 8.49 -4.45 -1.40
CA ALA A 69 7.70 -3.27 -1.76
C ALA A 69 6.51 -3.08 -0.82
N LEU A 70 5.79 -4.16 -0.52
CA LEU A 70 4.63 -4.09 0.37
C LEU A 70 5.01 -3.71 1.80
N ARG A 71 6.08 -4.28 2.33
CA ARG A 71 6.56 -3.92 3.67
C ARG A 71 6.86 -2.43 3.75
N GLY A 72 7.55 -1.90 2.74
CA GLY A 72 7.89 -0.49 2.69
C GLY A 72 6.67 0.41 2.64
N SER A 73 5.76 0.14 1.70
CA SER A 73 4.58 0.99 1.53
C SER A 73 3.63 0.90 2.72
N LEU A 74 3.39 -0.29 3.24
CA LEU A 74 2.48 -0.45 4.38
C LEU A 74 3.06 0.12 5.65
N ALA A 75 4.38 -0.02 5.87
CA ALA A 75 5.02 0.58 7.03
C ALA A 75 4.86 2.10 7.06
N ILE A 76 5.04 2.75 5.91
CA ILE A 76 4.86 4.20 5.81
C ILE A 76 3.41 4.59 6.05
N MET A 77 2.47 3.90 5.41
CA MET A 77 1.05 4.21 5.58
C MET A 77 0.57 3.96 7.01
N ASN A 78 1.00 2.86 7.63
CA ASN A 78 0.68 2.59 9.03
C ASN A 78 1.26 3.66 9.96
N THR A 79 2.48 4.12 9.68
CA THR A 79 3.09 5.19 10.46
C THR A 79 2.32 6.51 10.32
N LEU A 80 1.92 6.86 9.11
CA LEU A 80 1.12 8.06 8.88
C LEU A 80 -0.23 7.98 9.58
N ALA A 81 -0.88 6.82 9.56
CA ALA A 81 -2.12 6.63 10.28
C ALA A 81 -1.93 6.81 11.78
N PHE A 82 -0.87 6.24 12.32
CA PHE A 82 -0.56 6.35 13.75
C PHE A 82 -0.27 7.79 14.17
N THR A 83 0.50 8.53 13.36
CA THR A 83 0.96 9.87 13.74
C THR A 83 -0.05 10.98 13.42
N SER A 84 -0.86 10.82 12.37
CA SER A 84 -1.78 11.86 11.92
C SER A 84 -3.26 11.51 12.06
N GLY A 85 -3.55 10.26 12.43
CA GLY A 85 -4.94 9.82 12.52
C GLY A 85 -5.60 9.50 11.18
N LEU A 86 -4.81 9.35 10.12
CA LEU A 86 -5.33 9.03 8.80
C LEU A 86 -6.04 7.67 8.81
N ALA A 87 -7.28 7.63 8.36
CA ALA A 87 -8.04 6.38 8.24
C ALA A 87 -7.52 5.54 7.10
N LEU A 88 -7.22 4.27 7.34
CA LEU A 88 -6.72 3.36 6.32
C LEU A 88 -7.76 2.29 5.98
N PHE A 89 -7.89 2.03 4.68
CA PHE A 89 -8.75 0.97 4.15
C PHE A 89 -7.87 0.07 3.28
N GLY A 90 -7.63 -1.15 3.75
CA GLY A 90 -6.82 -2.11 3.01
C GLY A 90 -7.63 -2.89 2.00
N HIS A 91 -7.07 -3.15 0.85
CA HIS A 91 -7.72 -3.93 -0.19
C HIS A 91 -6.69 -4.69 -1.02
N GLU A 92 -7.03 -5.93 -1.37
CA GLU A 92 -6.21 -6.67 -2.32
C GLU A 92 -6.59 -6.29 -3.74
N LYS A 93 -5.60 -6.26 -4.62
CA LYS A 93 -5.80 -6.02 -6.05
C LYS A 93 -5.06 -7.09 -6.84
N PRO A 94 -5.72 -7.79 -7.78
CA PRO A 94 -5.00 -8.70 -8.67
C PRO A 94 -3.86 -7.96 -9.35
N LYS A 95 -2.69 -8.59 -9.37
CA LYS A 95 -1.48 -7.95 -9.89
C LYS A 95 -1.61 -7.60 -11.37
N GLU A 96 -2.33 -8.42 -12.12
CA GLU A 96 -2.52 -8.24 -13.56
C GLU A 96 -3.54 -7.16 -13.90
N GLN A 97 -4.38 -6.77 -12.95
CA GLN A 97 -5.39 -5.75 -13.19
C GLN A 97 -4.76 -4.36 -13.07
N SER A 98 -5.07 -3.47 -14.01
CA SER A 98 -4.58 -2.10 -13.92
C SER A 98 -5.22 -1.36 -12.76
N ASP A 99 -4.52 -0.36 -12.25
CA ASP A 99 -5.05 0.46 -11.15
C ASP A 99 -6.34 1.16 -11.55
N LEU A 100 -6.41 1.69 -12.77
CA LEU A 100 -7.61 2.37 -13.24
C LEU A 100 -8.82 1.44 -13.28
N VAL A 101 -8.65 0.26 -13.86
CA VAL A 101 -9.74 -0.73 -13.95
C VAL A 101 -10.16 -1.16 -12.55
N PHE A 102 -9.21 -1.38 -11.66
CA PHE A 102 -9.50 -1.75 -10.30
C PHE A 102 -10.32 -0.68 -9.58
N ILE A 103 -9.90 0.58 -9.68
CA ILE A 103 -10.61 1.70 -9.03
C ILE A 103 -12.02 1.84 -9.61
N GLN A 104 -12.18 1.71 -10.92
CA GLN A 104 -13.49 1.79 -11.57
C GLN A 104 -14.42 0.67 -11.14
N SER A 105 -13.90 -0.45 -10.70
CA SER A 105 -14.70 -1.58 -10.21
C SER A 105 -15.15 -1.41 -8.76
N LEU A 106 -14.59 -0.43 -8.04
CA LEU A 106 -14.91 -0.20 -6.63
C LEU A 106 -16.19 0.59 -6.50
N ASP A 107 -16.98 0.24 -5.48
CA ASP A 107 -18.08 1.08 -5.04
C ASP A 107 -17.55 1.97 -3.92
N LEU A 108 -17.24 3.21 -4.26
CA LEU A 108 -16.65 4.16 -3.31
C LEU A 108 -17.57 4.49 -2.14
N SER A 109 -18.89 4.22 -2.29
CA SER A 109 -19.83 4.41 -1.18
C SER A 109 -19.78 3.26 -0.19
N LYS A 110 -19.12 2.15 -0.54
CA LYS A 110 -19.04 0.93 0.27
C LYS A 110 -17.60 0.50 0.50
N LEU A 111 -16.76 1.44 0.88
CA LEU A 111 -15.38 1.10 1.22
C LEU A 111 -15.38 0.11 2.39
N PRO A 112 -14.38 -0.81 2.42
CA PRO A 112 -14.27 -1.72 3.55
C PRO A 112 -14.11 -0.94 4.85
N ALA A 113 -14.43 -1.58 5.98
CA ALA A 113 -14.29 -0.95 7.26
C ALA A 113 -12.85 -0.49 7.48
N GLU A 114 -12.70 0.66 8.14
CA GLU A 114 -11.39 1.17 8.51
C GLU A 114 -10.63 0.11 9.31
N GLN A 115 -9.37 -0.08 8.94
CA GLN A 115 -8.47 -1.01 9.64
C GLN A 115 -7.42 -0.21 10.39
N GLY A 116 -7.06 -0.67 11.58
CA GLY A 116 -6.04 0.00 12.37
C GLY A 116 -4.68 -0.13 11.70
N GLU A 117 -4.13 -1.33 11.67
CA GLU A 117 -2.84 -1.61 11.05
C GLU A 117 -3.03 -2.53 9.86
N LEU A 118 -2.48 -2.14 8.73
CA LEU A 118 -2.55 -2.96 7.51
C LEU A 118 -1.42 -3.98 7.50
N GLU A 119 -1.74 -5.20 7.08
CA GLU A 119 -0.78 -6.27 6.93
C GLU A 119 -0.64 -6.66 5.46
N PRO A 120 0.58 -6.98 5.01
CA PRO A 120 0.79 -7.34 3.61
C PRO A 120 0.27 -8.72 3.29
N VAL A 121 -0.26 -8.86 2.08
CA VAL A 121 -0.64 -10.16 1.52
C VAL A 121 0.38 -10.48 0.42
N TYR A 122 1.19 -11.51 0.64
CA TYR A 122 2.24 -11.85 -0.30
C TYR A 122 1.72 -12.75 -1.42
N ALA A 123 2.29 -12.58 -2.61
CA ALA A 123 1.97 -13.42 -3.74
C ALA A 123 2.35 -14.88 -3.48
N HIS A 124 3.42 -15.07 -2.71
CA HIS A 124 3.91 -16.38 -2.31
C HIS A 124 4.30 -16.34 -0.85
N GLU A 125 4.15 -17.46 -0.16
CA GLU A 125 4.73 -17.58 1.18
C GLU A 125 6.23 -17.33 1.09
N PRO A 126 6.82 -16.65 2.08
CA PRO A 126 8.26 -16.39 2.05
C PRO A 126 9.04 -17.69 2.27
N ARG A 127 9.29 -18.39 1.17
CA ARG A 127 10.01 -19.68 1.18
C ARG A 127 11.42 -19.56 1.77
N ILE A 128 12.07 -18.43 1.53
CA ILE A 128 13.41 -18.17 2.04
C ILE A 128 13.42 -18.22 3.56
N THR A 129 12.46 -17.61 4.23
CA THR A 129 12.35 -17.63 5.69
C THR A 129 12.12 -19.05 6.20
N ARG A 130 11.24 -19.79 5.54
CA ARG A 130 10.94 -21.17 5.91
C ARG A 130 12.17 -22.07 5.71
N THR A 131 12.84 -21.94 4.57
CA THR A 131 14.05 -22.71 4.26
C THR A 131 15.16 -22.41 5.27
N ASN A 132 15.34 -21.15 5.63
CA ASN A 132 16.34 -20.76 6.60
C ASN A 132 16.05 -21.36 7.98
N ARG A 133 14.82 -21.40 8.39
CA ARG A 133 14.42 -22.03 9.65
C ARG A 133 14.74 -23.51 9.66
N ASP A 134 14.42 -24.19 8.56
CA ASP A 134 14.71 -25.62 8.45
C ASP A 134 16.21 -25.88 8.43
N ALA A 135 16.97 -25.07 7.71
CA ALA A 135 18.42 -25.15 7.70
C ALA A 135 19.01 -24.94 9.08
N LEU A 136 18.51 -23.96 9.82
CA LEU A 136 18.97 -23.70 11.18
C LEU A 136 18.64 -24.85 12.13
N ARG A 137 17.49 -25.48 11.99
CA ARG A 137 17.12 -26.65 12.77
C ARG A 137 18.06 -27.80 12.53
N ARG A 138 18.49 -28.00 11.28
CA ARG A 138 19.42 -29.08 10.92
C ARG A 138 20.81 -28.81 11.45
N LEU A 139 21.18 -27.54 11.55
CA LEU A 139 22.51 -27.15 12.02
C LEU A 139 22.65 -27.11 13.54
N LYS A 140 21.53 -27.04 14.25
CA LYS A 140 21.57 -27.07 15.72
C LYS A 140 22.00 -28.44 16.16
N PRO A 141 23.12 -28.53 16.92
CA PRO A 141 23.49 -29.81 17.52
C PRO A 141 22.38 -30.24 18.47
N ASN A 142 22.01 -31.49 18.39
CA ASN A 142 21.09 -32.01 19.37
C ASN A 142 21.74 -31.92 20.74
N PRO A 143 21.02 -31.33 21.70
CA PRO A 143 21.52 -31.36 23.06
C PRO A 143 21.65 -32.77 23.59
#